data_c59e602952ae28c3617b7a6617883e24
#
_entry.id   c59e602952ae28c3617b7a6617883e24
#
_cell.length_a   1.000
_cell.length_b   1.000
_cell.length_c   1.000
_cell.angle_alpha   90.00
_cell.angle_beta   90.00
_cell.angle_gamma   90.00
#
_symmetry.space_group_name_H-M   'P 1'
#
loop_
_entity.id
_entity.type
_entity.pdbx_description
1 polymer ?
#
loop_
_entity_poly.entity_id
_entity_poly.type
_entity_poly.pdbx_seq_one_letter_code
_entity_poly.pdbx_strand_id
1 'polypeptide(L)'
;MHGRAKVATDIVPLPRTTLTASAFEQLISYVVNGAWKAGDRIPPERELCQKLGIARTSLREALKAMELIGMLDSRVGDGTFVCPRSEFLSRPLLWAFTGTDHAELRDIMEAREFLEQDLAGLAAERATESELESIGAALKKMRKGLAAGESTLEADMEFHLAIAKAAHNEVLYNAVQLLRNLMRKWLVLKLMIPLVPAKVLKQHEAIYRAIRARDREAARTAMWAHLEDTAHLISRVVETRQTTAVNGKGR
;
A
#
# COMPACT_ATOMS: atom_id res chain seq x y z
N MET A 1 -2.22 43.78 11.99
CA MET A 1 -1.10 43.73 11.02
C MET A 1 -0.32 42.46 11.27
N HIS A 2 -0.57 41.41 10.50
CA HIS A 2 0.15 40.12 10.63
C HIS A 2 1.33 40.14 9.66
N GLY A 3 2.53 40.24 10.23
CA GLY A 3 3.76 40.19 9.45
C GLY A 3 3.91 38.78 8.85
N ARG A 4 3.81 38.65 7.53
CA ARG A 4 4.22 37.44 6.80
C ARG A 4 5.72 37.25 7.02
N ALA A 5 6.10 36.15 7.67
CA ALA A 5 7.49 35.69 7.70
C ALA A 5 7.98 35.53 6.25
N LYS A 6 9.02 36.29 5.88
CA LYS A 6 9.72 36.10 4.60
C LYS A 6 10.35 34.70 4.62
N VAL A 7 9.83 33.82 3.78
CA VAL A 7 10.51 32.57 3.45
C VAL A 7 11.81 32.97 2.77
N ALA A 8 12.94 32.52 3.30
CA ALA A 8 14.25 32.74 2.70
C ALA A 8 14.28 32.09 1.31
N THR A 9 14.38 32.90 0.26
CA THR A 9 14.37 32.46 -1.13
C THR A 9 15.77 32.28 -1.73
N ASP A 10 16.82 32.52 -0.95
CA ASP A 10 18.21 32.36 -1.41
C ASP A 10 18.73 30.95 -1.14
N ILE A 11 18.22 30.01 -1.94
CA ILE A 11 18.79 28.65 -1.99
C ILE A 11 19.96 28.70 -2.98
N VAL A 12 21.19 28.60 -2.44
CA VAL A 12 22.40 28.50 -3.25
C VAL A 12 22.48 27.14 -3.91
N PRO A 13 22.81 27.04 -5.21
CA PRO A 13 22.96 25.76 -5.89
C PRO A 13 23.98 24.84 -5.21
N LEU A 14 23.61 23.60 -4.96
CA LEU A 14 24.54 22.60 -4.44
C LEU A 14 25.55 22.22 -5.52
N PRO A 15 26.85 22.19 -5.22
CA PRO A 15 27.83 21.75 -6.17
C PRO A 15 27.89 20.23 -6.25
N ARG A 16 27.98 19.70 -7.45
CA ARG A 16 28.39 18.35 -7.89
C ARG A 16 27.82 17.16 -7.14
N THR A 17 27.39 16.18 -7.92
CA THR A 17 27.02 14.82 -7.48
C THR A 17 28.03 14.31 -6.44
N THR A 18 27.57 14.08 -5.22
CA THR A 18 28.41 13.51 -4.16
C THR A 18 28.61 12.01 -4.42
N LEU A 19 29.70 11.42 -3.93
CA LEU A 19 29.91 9.97 -3.99
C LEU A 19 28.71 9.19 -3.40
N THR A 20 28.05 9.77 -2.41
CA THR A 20 26.82 9.23 -1.82
C THR A 20 25.67 9.18 -2.83
N ALA A 21 25.44 10.25 -3.60
CA ALA A 21 24.40 10.29 -4.62
C ALA A 21 24.66 9.28 -5.74
N SER A 22 25.91 9.22 -6.24
CA SER A 22 26.29 8.25 -7.27
C SER A 22 26.16 6.80 -6.77
N ALA A 23 26.51 6.53 -5.52
CA ALA A 23 26.32 5.22 -4.90
C ALA A 23 24.83 4.87 -4.78
N PHE A 24 24.00 5.83 -4.36
CA PHE A 24 22.55 5.66 -4.27
C PHE A 24 21.93 5.33 -5.63
N GLU A 25 22.26 6.10 -6.69
CA GLU A 25 21.76 5.84 -8.04
C GLU A 25 22.19 4.46 -8.55
N GLN A 26 23.46 4.07 -8.34
CA GLN A 26 23.96 2.78 -8.75
C GLN A 26 23.28 1.63 -8.00
N LEU A 27 23.12 1.75 -6.68
CA LEU A 27 22.45 0.73 -5.86
C LEU A 27 20.97 0.58 -6.24
N ILE A 28 20.25 1.70 -6.47
CA ILE A 28 18.88 1.68 -6.99
C ILE A 28 18.82 0.92 -8.31
N SER A 29 19.78 1.13 -9.21
CA SER A 29 19.77 0.47 -10.52
C SER A 29 19.81 -1.06 -10.40
N TYR A 30 20.52 -1.63 -9.42
CA TYR A 30 20.52 -3.09 -9.16
C TYR A 30 19.14 -3.61 -8.78
N VAL A 31 18.38 -2.84 -7.99
CA VAL A 31 17.03 -3.22 -7.58
C VAL A 31 16.02 -3.04 -8.73
N VAL A 32 16.07 -1.89 -9.41
CA VAL A 32 15.13 -1.55 -10.48
C VAL A 32 15.28 -2.48 -11.67
N ASN A 33 16.54 -2.78 -12.06
CA ASN A 33 16.85 -3.68 -13.19
C ASN A 33 16.70 -5.17 -12.82
N GLY A 34 16.33 -5.50 -11.57
CA GLY A 34 16.07 -6.87 -11.14
C GLY A 34 17.32 -7.72 -10.89
N ALA A 35 18.52 -7.10 -10.84
CA ALA A 35 19.74 -7.79 -10.43
C ALA A 35 19.67 -8.20 -8.95
N TRP A 36 19.02 -7.39 -8.13
CA TRP A 36 18.58 -7.73 -6.78
C TRP A 36 17.06 -7.78 -6.73
N LYS A 37 16.53 -8.92 -6.33
CA LYS A 37 15.08 -9.19 -6.29
C LYS A 37 14.53 -8.98 -4.89
N ALA A 38 13.23 -8.79 -4.79
CA ALA A 38 12.54 -8.75 -3.51
C ALA A 38 12.83 -10.01 -2.68
N GLY A 39 13.23 -9.82 -1.42
CA GLY A 39 13.66 -10.86 -0.51
C GLY A 39 15.15 -11.21 -0.57
N ASP A 40 15.87 -10.76 -1.59
CA ASP A 40 17.32 -10.99 -1.66
C ASP A 40 18.05 -10.22 -0.55
N ARG A 41 19.04 -10.86 0.04
CA ARG A 41 20.00 -10.22 0.93
C ARG A 41 21.07 -9.53 0.09
N ILE A 42 21.27 -8.21 0.28
CA ILE A 42 22.33 -7.50 -0.42
C ILE A 42 23.72 -7.85 0.16
N PRO A 43 24.81 -7.66 -0.63
CA PRO A 43 26.16 -7.89 -0.14
C PRO A 43 26.47 -7.05 1.11
N PRO A 44 27.33 -7.56 2.02
CA PRO A 44 27.74 -6.82 3.21
C PRO A 44 28.38 -5.47 2.89
N GLU A 45 28.20 -4.47 3.78
CA GLU A 45 28.75 -3.11 3.61
C GLU A 45 30.24 -3.13 3.22
N ARG A 46 31.05 -4.03 3.83
CA ARG A 46 32.48 -4.13 3.53
C ARG A 46 32.73 -4.45 2.06
N GLU A 47 31.97 -5.39 1.52
CA GLU A 47 32.08 -5.81 0.12
C GLU A 47 31.60 -4.72 -0.83
N LEU A 48 30.47 -4.08 -0.52
CA LEU A 48 29.95 -2.96 -1.29
C LEU A 48 30.93 -1.78 -1.33
N CYS A 49 31.57 -1.42 -0.20
CA CYS A 49 32.59 -0.38 -0.16
C CYS A 49 33.76 -0.71 -1.09
N GLN A 50 34.23 -1.96 -1.09
CA GLN A 50 35.32 -2.40 -1.95
C GLN A 50 34.95 -2.34 -3.44
N LYS A 51 33.74 -2.82 -3.78
CA LYS A 51 33.28 -2.84 -5.18
C LYS A 51 32.99 -1.45 -5.73
N LEU A 52 32.44 -0.56 -4.90
CA LEU A 52 32.09 0.81 -5.29
C LEU A 52 33.24 1.79 -5.16
N GLY A 53 34.34 1.42 -4.46
CA GLY A 53 35.47 2.30 -4.22
C GLY A 53 35.14 3.51 -3.33
N ILE A 54 34.21 3.39 -2.39
CA ILE A 54 33.74 4.49 -1.54
C ILE A 54 33.93 4.21 -0.06
N ALA A 55 33.95 5.28 0.74
CA ALA A 55 34.01 5.18 2.19
C ALA A 55 32.73 4.61 2.79
N ARG A 56 32.83 3.95 3.95
CA ARG A 56 31.68 3.37 4.67
C ARG A 56 30.61 4.41 5.00
N THR A 57 31.01 5.65 5.31
CA THR A 57 30.08 6.74 5.60
C THR A 57 29.16 7.03 4.43
N SER A 58 29.71 7.21 3.22
CA SER A 58 28.96 7.48 2.00
C SER A 58 28.04 6.31 1.61
N LEU A 59 28.53 5.07 1.78
CA LEU A 59 27.70 3.89 1.54
C LEU A 59 26.52 3.83 2.50
N ARG A 60 26.77 4.05 3.80
CA ARG A 60 25.70 4.02 4.82
C ARG A 60 24.64 5.09 4.62
N GLU A 61 25.03 6.28 4.19
CA GLU A 61 24.07 7.33 3.82
C GLU A 61 23.20 6.90 2.65
N ALA A 62 23.80 6.31 1.60
CA ALA A 62 23.05 5.80 0.46
C ALA A 62 22.09 4.66 0.87
N LEU A 63 22.55 3.69 1.67
CA LEU A 63 21.70 2.60 2.15
C LEU A 63 20.57 3.11 3.05
N LYS A 64 20.83 4.08 3.94
CA LYS A 64 19.80 4.71 4.77
C LYS A 64 18.75 5.43 3.92
N ALA A 65 19.16 6.10 2.84
CA ALA A 65 18.22 6.71 1.91
C ALA A 65 17.33 5.66 1.23
N MET A 66 17.89 4.51 0.82
CA MET A 66 17.11 3.40 0.27
C MET A 66 16.15 2.77 1.30
N GLU A 67 16.57 2.66 2.56
CA GLU A 67 15.70 2.24 3.66
C GLU A 67 14.55 3.23 3.90
N LEU A 68 14.86 4.53 3.87
CA LEU A 68 13.88 5.58 4.06
C LEU A 68 12.75 5.53 3.02
N ILE A 69 13.11 5.28 1.75
CA ILE A 69 12.12 5.14 0.68
C ILE A 69 11.51 3.73 0.58
N GLY A 70 11.85 2.82 1.51
CA GLY A 70 11.28 1.48 1.59
C GLY A 70 11.81 0.47 0.57
N MET A 71 12.95 0.74 -0.07
CA MET A 71 13.58 -0.20 -1.01
C MET A 71 14.38 -1.29 -0.29
N LEU A 72 14.89 -0.99 0.90
CA LEU A 72 15.65 -1.91 1.73
C LEU A 72 15.08 -2.01 3.14
N ASP A 73 15.29 -3.16 3.78
CA ASP A 73 14.95 -3.47 5.17
C ASP A 73 16.17 -4.07 5.87
N SER A 74 16.72 -3.32 6.86
CA SER A 74 17.87 -3.78 7.64
C SER A 74 17.43 -4.49 8.91
N ARG A 75 17.84 -5.74 9.04
CA ARG A 75 17.53 -6.60 10.18
C ARG A 75 18.77 -6.79 11.02
N VAL A 76 18.69 -6.42 12.29
CA VAL A 76 19.83 -6.52 13.23
C VAL A 76 20.33 -7.96 13.30
N GLY A 77 21.61 -8.15 13.01
CA GLY A 77 22.26 -9.48 13.03
C GLY A 77 22.01 -10.36 11.79
N ASP A 78 21.03 -10.02 10.96
CA ASP A 78 20.64 -10.83 9.80
C ASP A 78 21.07 -10.21 8.45
N GLY A 79 21.22 -8.90 8.40
CA GLY A 79 21.66 -8.17 7.21
C GLY A 79 20.59 -7.26 6.63
N THR A 80 20.81 -6.79 5.41
CA THR A 80 19.91 -5.89 4.69
C THR A 80 19.30 -6.61 3.51
N PHE A 81 17.99 -6.49 3.35
CA PHE A 81 17.17 -7.20 2.36
C PHE A 81 16.45 -6.22 1.44
N VAL A 82 16.21 -6.64 0.20
CA VAL A 82 15.42 -5.87 -0.76
C VAL A 82 13.93 -6.06 -0.44
N CYS A 83 13.22 -4.95 -0.30
CA CYS A 83 11.77 -4.95 -0.11
C CYS A 83 11.02 -5.25 -1.42
N PRO A 84 9.76 -5.71 -1.36
CA PRO A 84 8.86 -5.72 -2.51
C PRO A 84 8.69 -4.31 -3.10
N ARG A 85 8.56 -4.19 -4.43
CA ARG A 85 8.36 -2.88 -5.10
C ARG A 85 7.17 -2.08 -4.55
N SER A 86 6.17 -2.77 -4.09
CA SER A 86 4.99 -2.20 -3.44
C SER A 86 5.26 -1.45 -2.14
N GLU A 87 6.41 -1.69 -1.52
CA GLU A 87 6.82 -0.96 -0.32
C GLU A 87 7.61 0.31 -0.65
N PHE A 88 8.07 0.45 -1.91
CA PHE A 88 8.82 1.62 -2.34
C PHE A 88 7.94 2.86 -2.21
N LEU A 89 8.48 3.91 -1.62
CA LEU A 89 7.80 5.16 -1.29
C LEU A 89 6.61 5.04 -0.32
N SER A 90 6.22 3.84 0.10
CA SER A 90 5.10 3.68 1.03
C SER A 90 5.38 4.34 2.39
N ARG A 91 6.59 4.23 2.93
CA ARG A 91 6.98 4.84 4.22
C ARG A 91 6.90 6.38 4.20
N PRO A 92 7.52 7.11 3.25
CA PRO A 92 7.37 8.56 3.14
C PRO A 92 5.92 9.00 2.94
N LEU A 93 5.15 8.27 2.13
CA LEU A 93 3.73 8.56 1.91
C LEU A 93 2.90 8.29 3.18
N LEU A 94 3.19 7.22 3.94
CA LEU A 94 2.56 6.97 5.24
C LEU A 94 2.83 8.11 6.24
N TRP A 95 3.97 8.78 6.15
CA TRP A 95 4.26 9.95 6.98
C TRP A 95 3.59 11.23 6.46
N ALA A 96 3.50 11.39 5.14
CA ALA A 96 2.80 12.51 4.52
C ALA A 96 1.29 12.47 4.78
N PHE A 97 0.71 11.27 4.73
CA PHE A 97 -0.69 11.03 5.07
C PHE A 97 -0.79 10.61 6.54
N THR A 98 -0.95 11.58 7.42
CA THR A 98 -1.05 11.32 8.88
C THR A 98 -2.28 10.49 9.24
N GLY A 99 -3.24 10.42 8.33
CA GLY A 99 -4.48 9.64 8.44
C GLY A 99 -5.31 10.03 9.65
N THR A 100 -5.22 11.25 10.08
CA THR A 100 -6.04 11.85 11.14
C THR A 100 -7.09 12.77 10.55
N ASP A 101 -6.92 13.20 9.29
CA ASP A 101 -7.84 14.08 8.60
C ASP A 101 -8.90 13.30 7.81
N HIS A 102 -10.16 13.70 7.99
CA HIS A 102 -11.30 13.16 7.24
C HIS A 102 -11.21 13.45 5.74
N ALA A 103 -10.58 14.58 5.34
CA ALA A 103 -10.39 14.92 3.95
C ALA A 103 -9.45 13.94 3.27
N GLU A 104 -8.27 13.67 3.87
CA GLU A 104 -7.32 12.69 3.35
C GLU A 104 -7.95 11.31 3.17
N LEU A 105 -8.77 10.88 4.13
CA LEU A 105 -9.43 9.57 4.06
C LEU A 105 -10.44 9.50 2.91
N ARG A 106 -11.21 10.58 2.68
CA ARG A 106 -12.15 10.66 1.55
C ARG A 106 -11.40 10.60 0.22
N ASP A 107 -10.32 11.36 0.09
CA ASP A 107 -9.52 11.42 -1.12
C ASP A 107 -8.89 10.04 -1.44
N ILE A 108 -8.42 9.32 -0.42
CA ILE A 108 -7.93 7.94 -0.58
C ILE A 108 -9.06 7.00 -1.01
N MET A 109 -10.26 7.12 -0.42
CA MET A 109 -11.40 6.29 -0.80
C MET A 109 -11.85 6.56 -2.23
N GLU A 110 -11.92 7.83 -2.64
CA GLU A 110 -12.23 8.23 -4.00
C GLU A 110 -11.21 7.66 -5.00
N ALA A 111 -9.91 7.76 -4.70
CA ALA A 111 -8.87 7.16 -5.52
C ALA A 111 -9.02 5.63 -5.66
N ARG A 112 -9.41 4.94 -4.58
CA ARG A 112 -9.71 3.50 -4.62
C ARG A 112 -10.91 3.18 -5.49
N GLU A 113 -11.99 3.96 -5.38
CA GLU A 113 -13.19 3.78 -6.21
C GLU A 113 -12.83 3.86 -7.69
N PHE A 114 -12.08 4.87 -8.11
CA PHE A 114 -11.62 5.01 -9.49
C PHE A 114 -10.74 3.85 -9.95
N LEU A 115 -9.80 3.41 -9.14
CA LEU A 115 -8.84 2.39 -9.54
C LEU A 115 -9.40 0.96 -9.45
N GLU A 116 -9.99 0.60 -8.32
CA GLU A 116 -10.34 -0.80 -8.03
C GLU A 116 -11.56 -1.27 -8.83
N GLN A 117 -12.54 -0.38 -9.12
CA GLN A 117 -13.67 -0.75 -10.00
C GLN A 117 -13.20 -1.10 -11.42
N ASP A 118 -12.31 -0.28 -12.00
CA ASP A 118 -11.81 -0.55 -13.35
C ASP A 118 -10.88 -1.77 -13.38
N LEU A 119 -10.10 -1.98 -12.33
CA LEU A 119 -9.30 -3.19 -12.19
C LEU A 119 -10.15 -4.46 -12.08
N ALA A 120 -11.31 -4.40 -11.40
CA ALA A 120 -12.24 -5.53 -11.36
C ALA A 120 -12.79 -5.84 -12.76
N GLY A 121 -13.13 -4.80 -13.53
CA GLY A 121 -13.53 -4.95 -14.94
C GLY A 121 -12.44 -5.55 -15.81
N LEU A 122 -11.20 -5.06 -15.69
CA LEU A 122 -10.05 -5.60 -16.41
C LEU A 122 -9.73 -7.05 -15.99
N ALA A 123 -9.87 -7.37 -14.71
CA ALA A 123 -9.69 -8.74 -14.22
C ALA A 123 -10.74 -9.69 -14.83
N ALA A 124 -11.99 -9.24 -15.01
CA ALA A 124 -12.99 -10.04 -15.69
C ALA A 124 -12.59 -10.37 -17.13
N GLU A 125 -11.95 -9.45 -17.84
CA GLU A 125 -11.47 -9.66 -19.21
C GLU A 125 -10.21 -10.51 -19.31
N ARG A 126 -9.28 -10.35 -18.36
CA ARG A 126 -7.88 -10.79 -18.52
C ARG A 126 -7.45 -11.93 -17.63
N ALA A 127 -8.15 -12.17 -16.52
CA ALA A 127 -7.73 -13.15 -15.53
C ALA A 127 -7.55 -14.54 -16.15
N THR A 128 -6.43 -15.18 -15.85
CA THR A 128 -6.19 -16.60 -16.13
C THR A 128 -6.97 -17.48 -15.13
N GLU A 129 -7.14 -18.76 -15.43
CA GLU A 129 -7.81 -19.70 -14.50
C GLU A 129 -7.07 -19.78 -13.16
N SER A 130 -5.74 -19.76 -13.15
CA SER A 130 -4.94 -19.80 -11.91
C SER A 130 -5.11 -18.51 -11.08
N GLU A 131 -5.34 -17.36 -11.73
CA GLU A 131 -5.64 -16.10 -11.03
C GLU A 131 -7.06 -16.09 -10.48
N LEU A 132 -8.03 -16.63 -11.19
CA LEU A 132 -9.39 -16.86 -10.67
C LEU A 132 -9.36 -17.78 -9.43
N GLU A 133 -8.56 -18.84 -9.46
CA GLU A 133 -8.34 -19.69 -8.30
C GLU A 133 -7.73 -18.93 -7.12
N SER A 134 -6.76 -18.04 -7.39
CA SER A 134 -6.13 -17.20 -6.37
C SER A 134 -7.13 -16.24 -5.70
N ILE A 135 -7.99 -15.58 -6.49
CA ILE A 135 -9.08 -14.72 -5.98
C ILE A 135 -10.06 -15.55 -5.12
N GLY A 136 -10.44 -16.75 -5.62
CA GLY A 136 -11.30 -17.67 -4.90
C GLY A 136 -10.68 -18.19 -3.59
N ALA A 137 -9.35 -18.40 -3.56
CA ALA A 137 -8.63 -18.80 -2.38
C ALA A 137 -8.68 -17.73 -1.26
N ALA A 138 -8.55 -16.44 -1.61
CA ALA A 138 -8.70 -15.35 -0.66
C ALA A 138 -10.12 -15.31 -0.05
N LEU A 139 -11.17 -15.52 -0.86
CA LEU A 139 -12.54 -15.65 -0.35
C LEU A 139 -12.71 -16.84 0.60
N LYS A 140 -12.10 -17.99 0.28
CA LYS A 140 -12.13 -19.18 1.13
C LYS A 140 -11.45 -18.91 2.47
N LYS A 141 -10.30 -18.20 2.49
CA LYS A 141 -9.63 -17.77 3.72
C LYS A 141 -10.52 -16.85 4.55
N MET A 142 -11.16 -15.86 3.90
CA MET A 142 -12.07 -14.93 4.58
C MET A 142 -13.24 -15.65 5.22
N ARG A 143 -13.88 -16.58 4.52
CA ARG A 143 -14.99 -17.40 5.05
C ARG A 143 -14.55 -18.24 6.26
N LYS A 144 -13.36 -18.85 6.17
CA LYS A 144 -12.79 -19.64 7.25
C LYS A 144 -12.50 -18.78 8.49
N GLY A 145 -11.85 -17.64 8.31
CA GLY A 145 -11.57 -16.69 9.40
C GLY A 145 -12.85 -16.21 10.08
N LEU A 146 -13.87 -15.85 9.27
CA LEU A 146 -15.17 -15.42 9.80
C LEU A 146 -15.85 -16.52 10.64
N ALA A 147 -15.83 -17.76 10.18
CA ALA A 147 -16.40 -18.90 10.91
C ALA A 147 -15.63 -19.21 12.20
N ALA A 148 -14.32 -18.94 12.25
CA ALA A 148 -13.48 -19.11 13.43
C ALA A 148 -13.51 -17.90 14.38
N GLY A 149 -14.20 -16.81 14.03
CA GLY A 149 -14.18 -15.55 14.81
C GLY A 149 -12.83 -14.81 14.73
N GLU A 150 -12.01 -15.13 13.73
CA GLU A 150 -10.70 -14.51 13.49
C GLU A 150 -10.80 -13.26 12.61
N SER A 151 -9.74 -12.45 12.63
CA SER A 151 -9.65 -11.28 11.74
C SER A 151 -9.63 -11.69 10.27
N THR A 152 -10.47 -11.04 9.47
CA THR A 152 -10.53 -11.26 8.01
C THR A 152 -9.71 -10.24 7.22
N LEU A 153 -8.96 -9.35 7.89
CA LEU A 153 -8.22 -8.26 7.25
C LEU A 153 -7.23 -8.73 6.18
N GLU A 154 -6.39 -9.71 6.51
CA GLU A 154 -5.38 -10.18 5.56
C GLU A 154 -6.02 -10.83 4.34
N ALA A 155 -7.09 -11.59 4.53
CA ALA A 155 -7.85 -12.18 3.42
C ALA A 155 -8.57 -11.12 2.58
N ASP A 156 -9.07 -10.03 3.19
CA ASP A 156 -9.61 -8.86 2.49
C ASP A 156 -8.51 -8.18 1.64
N MET A 157 -7.34 -7.97 2.21
CA MET A 157 -6.19 -7.40 1.48
C MET A 157 -5.78 -8.30 0.31
N GLU A 158 -5.62 -9.60 0.54
CA GLU A 158 -5.28 -10.58 -0.49
C GLU A 158 -6.30 -10.61 -1.63
N PHE A 159 -7.60 -10.53 -1.32
CA PHE A 159 -8.67 -10.54 -2.32
C PHE A 159 -8.55 -9.39 -3.33
N HIS A 160 -8.46 -8.17 -2.85
CA HIS A 160 -8.35 -7.01 -3.73
C HIS A 160 -7.03 -6.98 -4.51
N LEU A 161 -5.91 -7.38 -3.88
CA LEU A 161 -4.62 -7.46 -4.56
C LEU A 161 -4.60 -8.57 -5.62
N ALA A 162 -5.28 -9.69 -5.39
CA ALA A 162 -5.42 -10.73 -6.40
C ALA A 162 -6.22 -10.25 -7.62
N ILE A 163 -7.28 -9.47 -7.41
CA ILE A 163 -8.03 -8.83 -8.50
C ILE A 163 -7.16 -7.83 -9.25
N ALA A 164 -6.44 -6.96 -8.53
CA ALA A 164 -5.58 -5.97 -9.14
C ALA A 164 -4.45 -6.62 -9.97
N LYS A 165 -3.90 -7.74 -9.51
CA LYS A 165 -2.90 -8.53 -10.24
C LYS A 165 -3.49 -9.15 -11.51
N ALA A 166 -4.69 -9.71 -11.42
CA ALA A 166 -5.40 -10.33 -12.54
C ALA A 166 -5.83 -9.33 -13.64
N ALA A 167 -5.76 -8.03 -13.36
CA ALA A 167 -5.94 -6.98 -14.37
C ALA A 167 -4.72 -6.79 -15.30
N HIS A 168 -3.59 -7.45 -15.02
CA HIS A 168 -2.36 -7.42 -15.80
C HIS A 168 -1.82 -5.99 -16.05
N ASN A 169 -1.87 -5.14 -15.03
CA ASN A 169 -1.29 -3.80 -15.03
C ASN A 169 -0.51 -3.55 -13.75
N GLU A 170 0.81 -3.74 -13.82
CA GLU A 170 1.71 -3.61 -12.66
C GLU A 170 1.70 -2.20 -12.03
N VAL A 171 1.49 -1.15 -12.83
CA VAL A 171 1.45 0.23 -12.31
C VAL A 171 0.22 0.41 -11.43
N LEU A 172 -0.95 -0.01 -11.91
CA LEU A 172 -2.20 0.08 -11.14
C LEU A 172 -2.20 -0.88 -9.94
N TYR A 173 -1.62 -2.07 -10.08
CA TYR A 173 -1.42 -3.00 -8.97
C TYR A 173 -0.64 -2.35 -7.82
N ASN A 174 0.51 -1.72 -8.12
CA ASN A 174 1.34 -1.06 -7.11
C ASN A 174 0.61 0.15 -6.49
N ALA A 175 -0.16 0.91 -7.28
CA ALA A 175 -0.96 2.02 -6.78
C ALA A 175 -2.03 1.55 -5.77
N VAL A 176 -2.79 0.50 -6.09
CA VAL A 176 -3.78 -0.08 -5.17
C VAL A 176 -3.13 -0.62 -3.91
N GLN A 177 -2.00 -1.30 -4.03
CA GLN A 177 -1.27 -1.82 -2.87
C GLN A 177 -0.86 -0.69 -1.92
N LEU A 178 -0.34 0.43 -2.46
CA LEU A 178 -0.02 1.61 -1.68
C LEU A 178 -1.25 2.18 -0.95
N LEU A 179 -2.34 2.44 -1.68
CA LEU A 179 -3.57 2.97 -1.09
C LEU A 179 -4.13 2.07 0.01
N ARG A 180 -4.10 0.75 -0.19
CA ARG A 180 -4.55 -0.21 0.83
C ARG A 180 -3.66 -0.23 2.07
N ASN A 181 -2.35 -0.07 1.90
CA ASN A 181 -1.43 0.07 3.04
C ASN A 181 -1.71 1.35 3.85
N LEU A 182 -1.98 2.48 3.18
CA LEU A 182 -2.37 3.73 3.83
C LEU A 182 -3.67 3.56 4.64
N MET A 183 -4.60 2.77 4.14
CA MET A 183 -5.89 2.54 4.78
C MET A 183 -5.92 1.41 5.81
N ARG A 184 -4.84 0.65 5.99
CA ARG A 184 -4.84 -0.59 6.79
C ARG A 184 -5.49 -0.40 8.18
N LYS A 185 -5.14 0.68 8.88
CA LYS A 185 -5.72 0.97 10.20
C LYS A 185 -7.24 1.17 10.18
N TRP A 186 -7.76 1.79 9.14
CA TRP A 186 -9.19 2.05 8.97
C TRP A 186 -9.95 0.79 8.59
N LEU A 187 -9.34 -0.06 7.78
CA LEU A 187 -9.89 -1.37 7.43
C LEU A 187 -10.02 -2.28 8.65
N VAL A 188 -9.03 -2.26 9.55
CA VAL A 188 -9.13 -2.96 10.85
C VAL A 188 -10.36 -2.50 11.59
N LEU A 189 -10.54 -1.18 11.75
CA LEU A 189 -11.65 -0.62 12.50
C LEU A 189 -13.01 -0.95 11.88
N LYS A 190 -13.12 -0.89 10.55
CA LYS A 190 -14.33 -1.29 9.82
C LYS A 190 -14.70 -2.75 10.10
N LEU A 191 -13.74 -3.65 10.05
CA LEU A 191 -13.97 -5.09 10.24
C LEU A 191 -14.27 -5.49 11.70
N MET A 192 -14.00 -4.60 12.67
CA MET A 192 -14.39 -4.81 14.06
C MET A 192 -15.88 -4.49 14.36
N ILE A 193 -16.58 -3.86 13.41
CA ILE A 193 -18.02 -3.58 13.57
C ILE A 193 -18.81 -4.88 13.41
N PRO A 194 -19.69 -5.23 14.36
CA PRO A 194 -20.49 -6.46 14.26
C PRO A 194 -21.25 -6.55 12.92
N LEU A 195 -21.33 -7.75 12.35
CA LEU A 195 -21.97 -8.07 11.07
C LEU A 195 -21.28 -7.52 9.81
N VAL A 196 -20.38 -6.55 9.92
CA VAL A 196 -19.67 -6.01 8.76
C VAL A 196 -18.81 -7.07 8.04
N PRO A 197 -18.01 -7.92 8.73
CA PRO A 197 -17.25 -8.95 8.04
C PRO A 197 -18.10 -9.91 7.19
N ALA A 198 -19.28 -10.29 7.68
CA ALA A 198 -20.21 -11.13 6.93
C ALA A 198 -20.82 -10.42 5.71
N LYS A 199 -21.11 -9.11 5.83
CA LYS A 199 -21.56 -8.27 4.73
C LYS A 199 -20.48 -8.13 3.67
N VAL A 200 -19.25 -7.84 4.08
CA VAL A 200 -18.08 -7.72 3.19
C VAL A 200 -17.86 -9.02 2.42
N LEU A 201 -17.91 -10.18 3.08
CA LEU A 201 -17.78 -11.48 2.41
C LEU A 201 -18.82 -11.66 1.29
N LYS A 202 -20.09 -11.33 1.54
CA LYS A 202 -21.15 -11.41 0.51
C LYS A 202 -20.88 -10.49 -0.68
N GLN A 203 -20.39 -9.27 -0.42
CA GLN A 203 -20.02 -8.32 -1.47
C GLN A 203 -18.84 -8.84 -2.30
N HIS A 204 -17.82 -9.37 -1.67
CA HIS A 204 -16.68 -9.98 -2.36
C HIS A 204 -17.08 -11.20 -3.19
N GLU A 205 -18.01 -12.02 -2.70
CA GLU A 205 -18.57 -13.14 -3.46
C GLU A 205 -19.31 -12.67 -4.71
N ALA A 206 -20.01 -11.51 -4.66
CA ALA A 206 -20.65 -10.93 -5.83
C ALA A 206 -19.62 -10.45 -6.87
N ILE A 207 -18.57 -9.75 -6.42
CA ILE A 207 -17.46 -9.31 -7.28
C ILE A 207 -16.81 -10.52 -7.97
N TYR A 208 -16.45 -11.55 -7.20
CA TYR A 208 -15.82 -12.76 -7.74
C TYR A 208 -16.70 -13.48 -8.75
N ARG A 209 -18.00 -13.58 -8.50
CA ARG A 209 -18.95 -14.19 -9.46
C ARG A 209 -18.96 -13.45 -10.80
N ALA A 210 -18.97 -12.11 -10.76
CA ALA A 210 -18.94 -11.28 -11.96
C ALA A 210 -17.62 -11.45 -12.73
N ILE A 211 -16.46 -11.43 -12.03
CA ILE A 211 -15.15 -11.66 -12.64
C ILE A 211 -15.07 -13.06 -13.27
N ARG A 212 -15.54 -14.08 -12.57
CA ARG A 212 -15.56 -15.47 -13.07
C ARG A 212 -16.50 -15.64 -14.26
N ALA A 213 -17.60 -14.90 -14.29
CA ALA A 213 -18.53 -14.88 -15.44
C ALA A 213 -17.98 -14.08 -16.64
N ARG A 214 -16.77 -13.48 -16.53
CA ARG A 214 -16.19 -12.62 -17.56
C ARG A 214 -17.04 -11.39 -17.88
N ASP A 215 -17.88 -10.97 -16.94
CA ASP A 215 -18.75 -9.81 -17.09
C ASP A 215 -18.07 -8.56 -16.51
N ARG A 216 -17.49 -7.77 -17.40
CA ARG A 216 -16.76 -6.55 -17.08
C ARG A 216 -17.62 -5.55 -16.31
N GLU A 217 -18.80 -5.25 -16.81
CA GLU A 217 -19.66 -4.20 -16.24
C GLU A 217 -20.27 -4.64 -14.90
N ALA A 218 -20.65 -5.91 -14.78
CA ALA A 218 -21.08 -6.45 -13.49
C ALA A 218 -19.96 -6.44 -12.45
N ALA A 219 -18.72 -6.75 -12.86
CA ALA A 219 -17.55 -6.71 -11.95
C ALA A 219 -17.25 -5.28 -11.48
N ARG A 220 -17.28 -4.30 -12.39
CA ARG A 220 -17.12 -2.87 -12.05
C ARG A 220 -18.19 -2.41 -11.08
N THR A 221 -19.45 -2.67 -11.39
CA THR A 221 -20.59 -2.26 -10.56
C THR A 221 -20.55 -2.89 -9.17
N ALA A 222 -20.23 -4.18 -9.07
CA ALA A 222 -20.13 -4.88 -7.80
C ALA A 222 -18.97 -4.34 -6.94
N MET A 223 -17.83 -4.03 -7.55
CA MET A 223 -16.68 -3.44 -6.85
C MET A 223 -17.00 -2.01 -6.38
N TRP A 224 -17.59 -1.18 -7.24
CA TRP A 224 -17.98 0.17 -6.87
C TRP A 224 -18.95 0.17 -5.66
N ALA A 225 -20.00 -0.63 -5.71
CA ALA A 225 -20.97 -0.73 -4.60
C ALA A 225 -20.33 -1.18 -3.28
N HIS A 226 -19.36 -2.10 -3.36
CA HIS A 226 -18.58 -2.52 -2.20
C HIS A 226 -17.72 -1.38 -1.63
N LEU A 227 -17.06 -0.60 -2.48
CA LEU A 227 -16.19 0.50 -2.06
C LEU A 227 -16.97 1.68 -1.52
N GLU A 228 -18.08 2.05 -2.14
CA GLU A 228 -19.02 3.07 -1.66
C GLU A 228 -19.53 2.73 -0.25
N ASP A 229 -20.00 1.50 -0.05
CA ASP A 229 -20.44 1.03 1.27
C ASP A 229 -19.29 1.07 2.30
N THR A 230 -18.08 0.74 1.89
CA THR A 230 -16.89 0.83 2.73
C THR A 230 -16.57 2.28 3.10
N ALA A 231 -16.66 3.23 2.17
CA ALA A 231 -16.45 4.66 2.43
C ALA A 231 -17.44 5.19 3.46
N HIS A 232 -18.72 4.88 3.31
CA HIS A 232 -19.76 5.26 4.28
C HIS A 232 -19.51 4.68 5.68
N LEU A 233 -19.13 3.41 5.78
CA LEU A 233 -18.84 2.78 7.06
C LEU A 233 -17.64 3.41 7.77
N ILE A 234 -16.57 3.67 7.04
CA ILE A 234 -15.36 4.28 7.58
C ILE A 234 -15.62 5.71 8.04
N SER A 235 -16.33 6.52 7.25
CA SER A 235 -16.71 7.89 7.62
C SER A 235 -17.45 7.92 8.95
N ARG A 236 -18.42 7.06 9.15
CA ARG A 236 -19.16 6.92 10.41
C ARG A 236 -18.28 6.57 11.61
N VAL A 237 -17.31 5.66 11.41
CA VAL A 237 -16.37 5.28 12.48
C VAL A 237 -15.50 6.46 12.90
N VAL A 238 -15.05 7.26 11.95
CA VAL A 238 -14.19 8.43 12.18
C VAL A 238 -14.97 9.52 12.91
N GLU A 239 -16.19 9.85 12.47
CA GLU A 239 -17.09 10.83 13.11
C GLU A 239 -17.40 10.47 14.58
N THR A 240 -17.73 9.21 14.84
CA THR A 240 -18.04 8.72 16.20
C THR A 240 -16.83 8.90 17.12
N ARG A 241 -15.62 8.66 16.67
CA ARG A 241 -14.39 8.82 17.46
C ARG A 241 -14.06 10.26 17.78
N GLN A 242 -14.28 11.19 16.86
CA GLN A 242 -14.06 12.62 17.12
C GLN A 242 -15.03 13.14 18.18
N THR A 243 -16.28 12.77 18.08
CA THR A 243 -17.30 13.16 19.06
C THR A 243 -16.94 12.66 20.47
N THR A 244 -16.42 11.44 20.58
CA THR A 244 -16.00 10.85 21.86
C THR A 244 -14.74 11.54 22.41
N ALA A 245 -13.78 11.90 21.55
CA ALA A 245 -12.54 12.58 21.95
C ALA A 245 -12.77 14.03 22.41
N VAL A 246 -13.75 14.73 21.84
CA VAL A 246 -14.14 16.10 22.25
C VAL A 246 -14.85 16.06 23.62
N ASN A 247 -15.76 15.11 23.82
CA ASN A 247 -16.51 14.97 25.09
C ASN A 247 -15.65 14.44 26.23
N GLY A 248 -14.56 13.72 25.98
CA GLY A 248 -13.63 13.20 26.98
C GLY A 248 -12.61 14.21 27.52
N LYS A 249 -12.42 15.37 26.85
CA LYS A 249 -11.52 16.46 27.30
C LYS A 249 -12.21 17.51 28.18
N GLY A 250 -13.49 17.35 28.45
CA GLY A 250 -14.31 18.28 29.26
C GLY A 250 -14.62 17.81 30.68
N ARG A 251 -13.89 16.80 31.19
CA ARG A 251 -14.02 16.35 32.57
C ARG A 251 -12.71 16.43 33.33
#